data_007831ed6578a9334c38b185a1d0b2eb
#
_entry.id   007831ed6578a9334c38b185a1d0b2eb
#
_cell.length_a   1.000
_cell.length_b   1.000
_cell.length_c   1.000
_cell.angle_alpha   90.00
_cell.angle_beta   90.00
_cell.angle_gamma   90.00
#
_symmetry.space_group_name_H-M   'P 1'
#
loop_
_entity.id
_entity.type
_entity.pdbx_description
1 polymer ?
#
loop_
_entity_poly.entity_id
_entity_poly.type
_entity_poly.pdbx_seq_one_letter_code
_entity_poly.pdbx_strand_id
1 'polypeptide(L)'
;MESNLKINKVELRNLRMEDYDQLAGSFKRIYADHDVFWTHAQIKKLITIFPEGQVVIVVDDKIVGCALSIIVDYNMVKGDHTYAKVTGNETFNTHNPNGNILYGIEVFIHPDYRGLRLGRRMYEYRKELCEKLNLKAIMFGGRIPNYHKYADTMRPKEYIEKVRSREIYDPVLTFQLSNDFHVRRVIRNYLPNDEESKHCATLLQWDNIYYQPQTDSYVAVSYTHLTL
;
A
#
# COMPACT_ATOMS: atom_id res chain seq x y z
N MET A 1 -20.14 7.41 -21.56
CA MET A 1 -19.74 6.52 -22.67
C MET A 1 -19.03 5.34 -22.04
N GLU A 2 -19.70 4.20 -21.94
CA GLU A 2 -19.03 2.95 -21.59
C GLU A 2 -18.15 2.58 -22.77
N SER A 3 -16.83 2.69 -22.60
CA SER A 3 -15.90 2.13 -23.58
C SER A 3 -16.04 0.62 -23.50
N ASN A 4 -16.62 0.02 -24.54
CA ASN A 4 -16.61 -1.43 -24.74
C ASN A 4 -15.17 -1.89 -25.04
N LEU A 5 -14.30 -1.82 -24.04
CA LEU A 5 -12.95 -2.39 -24.08
C LEU A 5 -13.12 -3.92 -24.18
N LYS A 6 -12.91 -4.47 -25.38
CA LYS A 6 -12.83 -5.92 -25.56
C LYS A 6 -11.51 -6.38 -24.95
N ILE A 7 -11.56 -6.89 -23.75
CA ILE A 7 -10.39 -7.43 -23.03
C ILE A 7 -10.31 -8.93 -23.34
N ASN A 8 -9.14 -9.38 -23.80
CA ASN A 8 -8.88 -10.78 -24.10
C ASN A 8 -8.12 -11.47 -22.97
N LYS A 9 -7.15 -10.78 -22.33
CA LYS A 9 -6.31 -11.35 -21.29
C LYS A 9 -6.09 -10.34 -20.17
N VAL A 10 -6.20 -10.80 -18.93
CA VAL A 10 -5.79 -10.06 -17.73
C VAL A 10 -4.82 -10.95 -16.95
N GLU A 11 -3.63 -10.43 -16.67
CA GLU A 11 -2.58 -11.11 -15.92
C GLU A 11 -2.15 -10.24 -14.73
N LEU A 12 -2.06 -10.84 -13.56
CA LEU A 12 -1.42 -10.23 -12.39
C LEU A 12 -0.13 -10.99 -12.14
N ARG A 13 0.99 -10.30 -12.19
CA ARG A 13 2.32 -10.89 -12.06
C ARG A 13 3.31 -9.94 -11.38
N ASN A 14 4.45 -10.47 -11.00
CA ASN A 14 5.53 -9.65 -10.47
C ASN A 14 6.06 -8.68 -11.53
N LEU A 15 6.41 -7.48 -11.05
CA LEU A 15 7.06 -6.44 -11.84
C LEU A 15 8.48 -6.89 -12.25
N ARG A 16 8.86 -6.62 -13.51
CA ARG A 16 10.18 -6.91 -14.08
C ARG A 16 10.84 -5.61 -14.53
N MET A 17 12.13 -5.63 -14.72
CA MET A 17 12.84 -4.42 -15.20
C MET A 17 12.45 -4.02 -16.63
N GLU A 18 12.10 -4.99 -17.46
CA GLU A 18 11.63 -4.76 -18.84
C GLU A 18 10.30 -3.98 -18.88
N ASP A 19 9.57 -3.97 -17.77
CA ASP A 19 8.28 -3.27 -17.63
C ASP A 19 8.44 -1.75 -17.38
N TYR A 20 9.65 -1.29 -17.05
CA TYR A 20 9.90 0.05 -16.53
C TYR A 20 9.34 1.16 -17.43
N ASP A 21 9.60 1.11 -18.73
CA ASP A 21 9.16 2.16 -19.66
C ASP A 21 7.63 2.25 -19.78
N GLN A 22 6.96 1.10 -19.82
CA GLN A 22 5.48 1.06 -19.79
C GLN A 22 4.90 1.57 -18.47
N LEU A 23 5.53 1.18 -17.36
CA LEU A 23 5.14 1.64 -16.02
C LEU A 23 5.28 3.16 -15.91
N ALA A 24 6.41 3.71 -16.36
CA ALA A 24 6.66 5.14 -16.40
C ALA A 24 5.63 5.90 -17.23
N GLY A 25 5.30 5.36 -18.41
CA GLY A 25 4.27 5.93 -19.29
C GLY A 25 2.88 5.94 -18.66
N SER A 26 2.52 4.88 -17.97
CA SER A 26 1.22 4.77 -17.25
C SER A 26 1.15 5.75 -16.08
N PHE A 27 2.23 5.88 -15.32
CA PHE A 27 2.32 6.79 -14.17
C PHE A 27 2.14 8.25 -14.58
N LYS A 28 2.82 8.71 -15.66
CA LYS A 28 2.68 10.07 -16.20
C LYS A 28 1.24 10.45 -16.54
N ARG A 29 0.43 9.50 -17.01
CA ARG A 29 -0.99 9.74 -17.33
C ARG A 29 -1.86 9.86 -16.09
N ILE A 30 -1.45 9.29 -14.97
CA ILE A 30 -2.21 9.27 -13.72
C ILE A 30 -1.88 10.50 -12.87
N TYR A 31 -0.62 10.88 -12.86
CA TYR A 31 -0.06 11.93 -12.03
C TYR A 31 0.56 13.04 -12.90
N ALA A 32 -0.21 13.54 -13.90
CA ALA A 32 0.27 14.51 -14.89
C ALA A 32 0.88 15.78 -14.28
N ASP A 33 0.44 16.16 -13.09
CA ASP A 33 0.90 17.34 -12.34
C ASP A 33 2.01 17.03 -11.32
N HIS A 34 2.49 15.79 -11.26
CA HIS A 34 3.55 15.39 -10.33
C HIS A 34 4.81 14.98 -11.10
N ASP A 35 5.89 15.73 -10.92
CA ASP A 35 7.20 15.42 -11.51
C ASP A 35 7.88 14.17 -10.94
N VAL A 36 7.27 13.51 -9.96
CA VAL A 36 7.89 12.41 -9.21
C VAL A 36 7.40 11.07 -9.74
N PHE A 37 8.14 10.54 -10.71
CA PHE A 37 8.08 9.14 -11.07
C PHE A 37 9.23 8.38 -10.41
N TRP A 38 8.97 7.13 -10.02
CA TRP A 38 9.98 6.20 -9.54
C TRP A 38 11.12 6.05 -10.56
N THR A 39 12.33 6.36 -10.16
CA THR A 39 13.50 6.22 -11.03
C THR A 39 13.79 4.75 -11.34
N HIS A 40 14.48 4.48 -12.44
CA HIS A 40 14.94 3.13 -12.78
C HIS A 40 15.72 2.45 -11.63
N ALA A 41 16.56 3.22 -10.93
CA ALA A 41 17.33 2.72 -9.79
C ALA A 41 16.44 2.32 -8.61
N GLN A 42 15.38 3.10 -8.31
CA GLN A 42 14.42 2.81 -7.26
C GLN A 42 13.59 1.56 -7.57
N ILE A 43 13.07 1.43 -8.78
CA ILE A 43 12.34 0.22 -9.21
C ILE A 43 13.25 -1.00 -9.19
N LYS A 44 14.48 -0.89 -9.70
CA LYS A 44 15.46 -1.97 -9.63
C LYS A 44 15.76 -2.39 -8.19
N LYS A 45 15.90 -1.41 -7.28
CA LYS A 45 16.09 -1.69 -5.85
C LYS A 45 14.95 -2.48 -5.27
N LEU A 46 13.69 -2.04 -5.48
CA LEU A 46 12.49 -2.72 -4.97
C LEU A 46 12.39 -4.16 -5.48
N ILE A 47 12.56 -4.37 -6.79
CA ILE A 47 12.55 -5.71 -7.40
C ILE A 47 13.64 -6.60 -6.80
N THR A 48 14.83 -6.03 -6.51
CA THR A 48 15.96 -6.80 -5.98
C THR A 48 15.74 -7.22 -4.53
N ILE A 49 15.20 -6.33 -3.68
CA ILE A 49 15.08 -6.60 -2.24
C ILE A 49 13.82 -7.37 -1.87
N PHE A 50 12.74 -7.22 -2.66
CA PHE A 50 11.44 -7.84 -2.37
C PHE A 50 10.62 -7.99 -3.66
N PRO A 51 10.97 -8.92 -4.57
CA PRO A 51 10.30 -9.07 -5.86
C PRO A 51 8.82 -9.42 -5.74
N GLU A 52 8.41 -10.23 -4.76
CA GLU A 52 7.02 -10.62 -4.56
C GLU A 52 6.11 -9.45 -4.14
N GLY A 53 6.70 -8.42 -3.53
CA GLY A 53 5.98 -7.22 -3.11
C GLY A 53 5.74 -6.22 -4.24
N GLN A 54 6.33 -6.43 -5.43
CA GLN A 54 6.23 -5.56 -6.59
C GLN A 54 5.38 -6.22 -7.67
N VAL A 55 4.18 -5.69 -7.92
CA VAL A 55 3.17 -6.37 -8.74
C VAL A 55 2.61 -5.43 -9.79
N VAL A 56 2.35 -5.96 -10.97
CA VAL A 56 1.66 -5.27 -12.06
C VAL A 56 0.42 -6.04 -12.52
N ILE A 57 -0.57 -5.30 -12.98
CA ILE A 57 -1.66 -5.87 -13.79
C ILE A 57 -1.40 -5.51 -15.25
N VAL A 58 -1.41 -6.53 -16.08
CA VAL A 58 -1.26 -6.45 -17.52
C VAL A 58 -2.58 -6.82 -18.18
N VAL A 59 -3.07 -5.98 -19.06
CA VAL A 59 -4.27 -6.23 -19.90
C VAL A 59 -3.84 -6.12 -21.35
N ASP A 60 -3.99 -7.22 -22.07
CA ASP A 60 -3.62 -7.31 -23.49
C ASP A 60 -2.22 -6.69 -23.76
N ASP A 61 -1.22 -7.18 -23.00
CA ASP A 61 0.21 -6.79 -23.03
C ASP A 61 0.51 -5.33 -22.58
N LYS A 62 -0.48 -4.62 -22.05
CA LYS A 62 -0.29 -3.27 -21.48
C LYS A 62 -0.31 -3.29 -19.97
N ILE A 63 0.65 -2.65 -19.34
CA ILE A 63 0.65 -2.42 -17.90
C ILE A 63 -0.40 -1.34 -17.57
N VAL A 64 -1.45 -1.74 -16.87
CA VAL A 64 -2.56 -0.87 -16.52
C VAL A 64 -2.70 -0.63 -15.02
N GLY A 65 -1.86 -1.25 -14.23
CA GLY A 65 -1.84 -1.04 -12.79
C GLY A 65 -0.55 -1.55 -12.16
N CYS A 66 -0.20 -0.96 -11.02
CA CYS A 66 0.98 -1.33 -10.25
C CYS A 66 0.68 -1.25 -8.76
N ALA A 67 1.30 -2.14 -7.99
CA ALA A 67 1.33 -2.08 -6.53
C ALA A 67 2.75 -2.37 -6.05
N LEU A 68 3.30 -1.46 -5.25
CA LEU A 68 4.64 -1.57 -4.68
C LEU A 68 4.54 -1.68 -3.16
N SER A 69 5.38 -2.52 -2.56
CA SER A 69 5.35 -2.78 -1.13
C SER A 69 6.77 -3.04 -0.59
N ILE A 70 6.94 -2.83 0.71
CA ILE A 70 8.11 -3.25 1.47
C ILE A 70 7.64 -3.96 2.74
N ILE A 71 8.53 -4.71 3.39
CA ILE A 71 8.27 -5.26 4.71
C ILE A 71 8.96 -4.36 5.73
N VAL A 72 8.27 -4.02 6.82
CA VAL A 72 8.81 -3.18 7.92
C VAL A 72 8.35 -3.70 9.27
N ASP A 73 8.96 -3.21 10.35
CA ASP A 73 8.52 -3.51 11.71
C ASP A 73 7.27 -2.71 12.08
N TYR A 74 6.34 -3.34 12.78
CA TYR A 74 5.13 -2.68 13.30
C TYR A 74 5.43 -1.43 14.12
N ASN A 75 6.50 -1.46 14.91
CA ASN A 75 6.90 -0.33 15.73
C ASN A 75 7.27 0.92 14.94
N MET A 76 7.72 0.76 13.70
CA MET A 76 8.05 1.86 12.80
C MET A 76 6.80 2.62 12.33
N VAL A 77 5.68 1.92 12.18
CA VAL A 77 4.49 2.43 11.48
C VAL A 77 3.22 2.52 12.33
N LYS A 78 3.22 1.96 13.55
CA LYS A 78 2.06 2.03 14.46
C LYS A 78 1.68 3.43 14.92
N GLY A 79 2.64 4.36 14.92
CA GLY A 79 2.51 5.76 15.33
C GLY A 79 2.53 6.72 14.16
N ASP A 80 2.72 8.00 14.46
CA ASP A 80 2.89 9.02 13.45
C ASP A 80 4.23 8.84 12.75
N HIS A 81 4.19 8.85 11.43
CA HIS A 81 5.37 8.74 10.58
C HIS A 81 5.10 9.45 9.24
N THR A 82 6.16 9.76 8.51
CA THR A 82 6.05 10.32 7.16
C THR A 82 6.33 9.24 6.11
N TYR A 83 5.89 9.48 4.89
CA TYR A 83 6.22 8.63 3.75
C TYR A 83 7.74 8.52 3.55
N ALA A 84 8.44 9.63 3.64
CA ALA A 84 9.89 9.68 3.56
C ALA A 84 10.56 8.81 4.64
N LYS A 85 10.08 8.86 5.88
CA LYS A 85 10.62 8.04 6.97
C LYS A 85 10.44 6.55 6.71
N VAL A 86 9.24 6.12 6.32
CA VAL A 86 8.97 4.68 6.12
C VAL A 86 9.67 4.12 4.90
N THR A 87 9.88 4.93 3.85
CA THR A 87 10.61 4.51 2.63
C THR A 87 12.13 4.74 2.71
N GLY A 88 12.64 5.33 3.82
CA GLY A 88 14.04 5.71 3.96
C GLY A 88 14.44 6.78 2.94
N ASN A 89 13.61 7.81 2.75
CA ASN A 89 13.74 8.79 1.68
C ASN A 89 13.83 8.13 0.30
N GLU A 90 12.97 7.14 0.05
CA GLU A 90 12.85 6.41 -1.21
C GLU A 90 14.09 5.61 -1.61
N THR A 91 14.98 5.36 -0.67
CA THR A 91 16.12 4.42 -0.83
C THR A 91 15.71 2.98 -0.53
N PHE A 92 14.56 2.79 0.15
CA PHE A 92 14.01 1.50 0.60
C PHE A 92 14.95 0.69 1.50
N ASN A 93 15.94 1.34 2.11
CA ASN A 93 16.84 0.72 3.08
C ASN A 93 16.14 0.39 4.42
N THR A 94 14.92 0.85 4.59
CA THR A 94 14.01 0.51 5.69
C THR A 94 13.33 -0.85 5.51
N HIS A 95 13.45 -1.46 4.32
CA HIS A 95 12.94 -2.81 4.11
C HIS A 95 13.66 -3.79 5.06
N ASN A 96 12.86 -4.50 5.86
CA ASN A 96 13.34 -5.51 6.78
C ASN A 96 12.64 -6.86 6.46
N PRO A 97 13.32 -7.85 5.86
CA PRO A 97 12.70 -9.13 5.52
C PRO A 97 12.22 -9.90 6.76
N ASN A 98 12.73 -9.57 7.95
CA ASN A 98 12.29 -10.14 9.24
C ASN A 98 11.21 -9.27 9.93
N GLY A 99 10.75 -8.20 9.30
CA GLY A 99 9.65 -7.38 9.78
C GLY A 99 8.32 -8.13 9.75
N ASN A 100 7.30 -7.53 10.33
CA ASN A 100 6.00 -8.19 10.47
C ASN A 100 4.83 -7.42 9.82
N ILE A 101 5.12 -6.36 9.08
CA ILE A 101 4.11 -5.55 8.36
C ILE A 101 4.44 -5.50 6.87
N LEU A 102 3.47 -5.84 6.02
CA LEU A 102 3.51 -5.51 4.61
C LEU A 102 3.08 -4.05 4.45
N TYR A 103 4.02 -3.16 4.15
CA TYR A 103 3.72 -1.74 3.99
C TYR A 103 3.55 -1.38 2.52
N GLY A 104 2.34 -0.92 2.15
CA GLY A 104 2.06 -0.44 0.80
C GLY A 104 2.65 0.94 0.57
N ILE A 105 3.49 1.08 -0.45
CA ILE A 105 4.11 2.35 -0.83
C ILE A 105 3.47 2.98 -2.06
N GLU A 106 2.86 2.17 -2.92
CA GLU A 106 2.12 2.65 -4.08
C GLU A 106 1.01 1.67 -4.46
N VAL A 107 -0.08 2.18 -5.01
CA VAL A 107 -1.08 1.42 -5.75
C VAL A 107 -1.81 2.34 -6.73
N PHE A 108 -1.83 1.98 -7.98
CA PHE A 108 -2.63 2.68 -8.98
C PHE A 108 -3.24 1.75 -10.02
N ILE A 109 -4.32 2.22 -10.63
CA ILE A 109 -4.91 1.67 -11.85
C ILE A 109 -5.07 2.80 -12.85
N HIS A 110 -4.65 2.55 -14.09
CA HIS A 110 -4.80 3.48 -15.21
C HIS A 110 -6.29 3.89 -15.36
N PRO A 111 -6.60 5.18 -15.54
CA PRO A 111 -7.98 5.68 -15.56
C PRO A 111 -8.91 4.94 -16.52
N ASP A 112 -8.44 4.62 -17.72
CA ASP A 112 -9.23 3.93 -18.76
C ASP A 112 -9.62 2.49 -18.39
N TYR A 113 -8.96 1.90 -17.35
CA TYR A 113 -9.20 0.54 -16.86
C TYR A 113 -9.85 0.50 -15.47
N ARG A 114 -10.30 1.65 -14.96
CA ARG A 114 -11.08 1.71 -13.71
C ARG A 114 -12.46 1.10 -13.92
N GLY A 115 -13.12 0.70 -12.86
CA GLY A 115 -14.42 0.01 -12.94
C GLY A 115 -14.34 -1.51 -13.20
N LEU A 116 -13.20 -2.03 -13.65
CA LEU A 116 -12.95 -3.44 -13.94
C LEU A 116 -12.53 -4.28 -12.72
N ARG A 117 -12.63 -3.72 -11.52
CA ARG A 117 -12.24 -4.35 -10.24
C ARG A 117 -10.75 -4.75 -10.16
N LEU A 118 -9.89 -4.20 -11.01
CA LEU A 118 -8.46 -4.54 -11.05
C LEU A 118 -7.73 -4.14 -9.76
N GLY A 119 -8.07 -2.99 -9.20
CA GLY A 119 -7.51 -2.55 -7.92
C GLY A 119 -7.85 -3.50 -6.76
N ARG A 120 -9.06 -4.08 -6.75
CA ARG A 120 -9.46 -5.11 -5.80
C ARG A 120 -8.57 -6.34 -5.91
N ARG A 121 -8.30 -6.82 -7.13
CA ARG A 121 -7.39 -7.96 -7.35
C ARG A 121 -5.98 -7.72 -6.81
N MET A 122 -5.47 -6.48 -6.91
CA MET A 122 -4.17 -6.13 -6.30
C MET A 122 -4.20 -6.21 -4.78
N TYR A 123 -5.29 -5.77 -4.14
CA TYR A 123 -5.42 -5.90 -2.69
C TYR A 123 -5.61 -7.36 -2.26
N GLU A 124 -6.35 -8.16 -3.01
CA GLU A 124 -6.48 -9.61 -2.78
C GLU A 124 -5.09 -10.28 -2.84
N TYR A 125 -4.29 -10.00 -3.87
CA TYR A 125 -2.92 -10.50 -3.96
C TYR A 125 -2.06 -10.08 -2.76
N ARG A 126 -2.14 -8.80 -2.33
CA ARG A 126 -1.39 -8.34 -1.15
C ARG A 126 -1.81 -9.07 0.13
N LYS A 127 -3.11 -9.38 0.28
CA LYS A 127 -3.62 -10.15 1.42
C LYS A 127 -3.06 -11.58 1.39
N GLU A 128 -3.14 -12.26 0.26
CA GLU A 128 -2.55 -13.60 0.07
C GLU A 128 -1.04 -13.61 0.33
N LEU A 129 -0.32 -12.59 -0.15
CA LEU A 129 1.12 -12.44 0.11
C LEU A 129 1.42 -12.23 1.60
N CYS A 130 0.62 -11.40 2.27
CA CYS A 130 0.73 -11.14 3.71
C CYS A 130 0.52 -12.42 4.54
N GLU A 131 -0.47 -13.22 4.18
CA GLU A 131 -0.75 -14.52 4.80
C GLU A 131 0.38 -15.51 4.53
N LYS A 132 0.79 -15.67 3.27
CA LYS A 132 1.87 -16.59 2.85
C LYS A 132 3.19 -16.31 3.57
N LEU A 133 3.52 -15.03 3.79
CA LEU A 133 4.73 -14.61 4.49
C LEU A 133 4.56 -14.55 6.02
N ASN A 134 3.40 -14.97 6.54
CA ASN A 134 3.07 -14.88 7.96
C ASN A 134 3.31 -13.48 8.54
N LEU A 135 2.92 -12.43 7.79
CA LEU A 135 2.99 -11.06 8.27
C LEU A 135 1.72 -10.73 9.07
N LYS A 136 1.87 -9.89 10.09
CA LYS A 136 0.80 -9.54 11.03
C LYS A 136 -0.33 -8.76 10.36
N ALA A 137 0.01 -7.86 9.46
CA ALA A 137 -0.96 -6.95 8.83
C ALA A 137 -0.40 -6.34 7.54
N ILE A 138 -1.31 -5.80 6.73
CA ILE A 138 -0.99 -4.83 5.69
C ILE A 138 -1.28 -3.45 6.25
N MET A 139 -0.35 -2.51 6.11
CA MET A 139 -0.52 -1.11 6.52
C MET A 139 -0.04 -0.16 5.43
N PHE A 140 -0.63 1.03 5.38
CA PHE A 140 -0.18 2.14 4.52
C PHE A 140 -0.84 3.46 4.90
N GLY A 141 -0.25 4.57 4.47
CA GLY A 141 -0.85 5.88 4.51
C GLY A 141 -1.70 6.12 3.27
N GLY A 142 -3.01 6.16 3.42
CA GLY A 142 -3.95 6.45 2.32
C GLY A 142 -4.20 7.95 2.20
N ARG A 143 -4.06 8.51 1.00
CA ARG A 143 -4.45 9.89 0.70
C ARG A 143 -5.96 10.09 0.88
N ILE A 144 -6.37 11.33 1.11
CA ILE A 144 -7.77 11.77 1.18
C ILE A 144 -7.99 12.97 0.25
N PRO A 145 -7.86 12.78 -1.08
CA PRO A 145 -7.72 13.88 -2.03
C PRO A 145 -8.90 14.84 -2.06
N ASN A 146 -10.11 14.42 -1.74
CA ASN A 146 -11.25 15.33 -1.68
C ASN A 146 -11.32 16.16 -0.39
N TYR A 147 -10.41 15.94 0.57
CA TYR A 147 -10.45 16.66 1.85
C TYR A 147 -10.25 18.18 1.69
N HIS A 148 -9.49 18.64 0.69
CA HIS A 148 -9.33 20.07 0.44
C HIS A 148 -10.65 20.84 0.26
N LYS A 149 -11.71 20.16 -0.21
CA LYS A 149 -13.05 20.77 -0.41
C LYS A 149 -13.78 21.04 0.91
N TYR A 150 -13.34 20.45 2.00
CA TYR A 150 -13.98 20.45 3.30
C TYR A 150 -13.09 20.99 4.42
N ALA A 151 -11.81 21.23 4.15
CA ALA A 151 -10.81 21.56 5.16
C ALA A 151 -11.11 22.84 5.94
N ASP A 152 -11.83 23.79 5.35
CA ASP A 152 -12.23 25.05 5.99
C ASP A 152 -13.39 24.86 7.01
N THR A 153 -14.16 23.78 6.87
CA THR A 153 -15.38 23.57 7.65
C THR A 153 -15.32 22.37 8.57
N MET A 154 -14.39 21.40 8.33
CA MET A 154 -14.28 20.23 9.18
C MET A 154 -12.85 19.73 9.33
N ARG A 155 -12.58 19.09 10.46
CA ARG A 155 -11.27 18.49 10.75
C ARG A 155 -11.09 17.16 9.99
N PRO A 156 -9.85 16.71 9.72
CA PRO A 156 -9.59 15.47 8.99
C PRO A 156 -10.32 14.24 9.58
N LYS A 157 -10.37 14.15 10.91
CA LYS A 157 -11.07 13.04 11.59
C LYS A 157 -12.56 13.01 11.28
N GLU A 158 -13.21 14.18 11.31
CA GLU A 158 -14.63 14.31 11.00
C GLU A 158 -14.91 13.95 9.53
N TYR A 159 -14.09 14.47 8.61
CA TYR A 159 -14.16 14.12 7.20
C TYR A 159 -14.10 12.59 6.99
N ILE A 160 -13.12 11.93 7.61
CA ILE A 160 -12.93 10.49 7.52
C ILE A 160 -14.17 9.72 8.03
N GLU A 161 -14.75 10.15 9.17
CA GLU A 161 -15.98 9.52 9.68
C GLU A 161 -17.15 9.69 8.72
N LYS A 162 -17.30 10.86 8.09
CA LYS A 162 -18.31 11.09 7.06
C LYS A 162 -18.10 10.26 5.79
N VAL A 163 -16.86 9.98 5.42
CA VAL A 163 -16.57 9.04 4.32
C VAL A 163 -16.92 7.60 4.75
N ARG A 164 -16.62 7.21 5.98
CA ARG A 164 -16.98 5.88 6.52
C ARG A 164 -18.50 5.68 6.59
N SER A 165 -19.24 6.69 7.02
CA SER A 165 -20.71 6.66 7.04
C SER A 165 -21.36 6.81 5.67
N ARG A 166 -20.55 7.01 4.61
CA ARG A 166 -21.00 7.22 3.21
C ARG A 166 -21.77 8.53 2.99
N GLU A 167 -21.63 9.51 3.89
CA GLU A 167 -22.17 10.86 3.72
C GLU A 167 -21.33 11.67 2.73
N ILE A 168 -20.03 11.39 2.65
CA ILE A 168 -19.08 12.00 1.70
C ILE A 168 -18.41 10.89 0.89
N TYR A 169 -18.21 11.14 -0.39
CA TYR A 169 -17.43 10.26 -1.25
C TYR A 169 -16.00 10.79 -1.40
N ASP A 170 -15.02 9.97 -1.05
CA ASP A 170 -13.60 10.17 -1.36
C ASP A 170 -13.12 9.02 -2.23
N PRO A 171 -12.56 9.28 -3.44
CA PRO A 171 -12.26 8.21 -4.39
C PRO A 171 -11.19 7.23 -3.88
N VAL A 172 -10.25 7.70 -3.05
CA VAL A 172 -9.18 6.86 -2.52
C VAL A 172 -9.62 6.16 -1.24
N LEU A 173 -10.08 6.90 -0.24
CA LEU A 173 -10.48 6.33 1.04
C LEU A 173 -11.68 5.39 0.89
N THR A 174 -12.71 5.76 0.10
CA THR A 174 -13.87 4.89 -0.13
C THR A 174 -13.47 3.56 -0.77
N PHE A 175 -12.54 3.60 -1.73
CA PHE A 175 -12.02 2.40 -2.35
C PHE A 175 -11.25 1.51 -1.35
N GLN A 176 -10.42 2.10 -0.51
CA GLN A 176 -9.65 1.38 0.51
C GLN A 176 -10.56 0.73 1.56
N LEU A 177 -11.57 1.46 2.04
CA LEU A 177 -12.57 0.93 2.98
C LEU A 177 -13.38 -0.23 2.36
N SER A 178 -13.70 -0.15 1.06
CA SER A 178 -14.44 -1.21 0.35
C SER A 178 -13.62 -2.48 0.11
N ASN A 179 -12.33 -2.44 0.40
CA ASN A 179 -11.42 -3.58 0.35
C ASN A 179 -10.99 -4.05 1.76
N ASP A 180 -11.85 -3.86 2.76
CA ASP A 180 -11.71 -4.34 4.15
C ASP A 180 -10.54 -3.71 4.93
N PHE A 181 -10.03 -2.55 4.49
CA PHE A 181 -9.09 -1.80 5.29
C PHE A 181 -9.80 -0.95 6.33
N HIS A 182 -9.21 -0.86 7.51
CA HIS A 182 -9.74 -0.09 8.62
C HIS A 182 -8.87 1.12 8.91
N VAL A 183 -9.50 2.28 9.14
CA VAL A 183 -8.75 3.48 9.58
C VAL A 183 -8.32 3.31 11.02
N ARG A 184 -7.02 3.39 11.29
CA ARG A 184 -6.44 3.35 12.63
C ARG A 184 -6.27 4.74 13.21
N ARG A 185 -5.81 5.69 12.38
CA ARG A 185 -5.61 7.10 12.76
C ARG A 185 -5.46 8.02 11.56
N VAL A 186 -5.50 9.31 11.81
CA VAL A 186 -5.01 10.35 10.89
C VAL A 186 -3.50 10.49 11.08
N ILE A 187 -2.74 10.54 9.99
CA ILE A 187 -1.32 10.90 9.99
C ILE A 187 -1.22 12.30 9.41
N ARG A 188 -0.52 13.21 10.10
CA ARG A 188 -0.26 14.57 9.63
C ARG A 188 1.11 14.66 8.99
N ASN A 189 1.23 15.53 8.00
CA ASN A 189 2.48 15.74 7.24
C ASN A 189 3.03 14.44 6.64
N TYR A 190 2.14 13.54 6.23
CA TYR A 190 2.53 12.26 5.65
C TYR A 190 3.24 12.44 4.30
N LEU A 191 2.64 13.23 3.40
CA LEU A 191 3.19 13.65 2.12
C LEU A 191 3.21 15.19 2.10
N PRO A 192 4.38 15.82 2.15
CA PRO A 192 4.48 17.28 2.30
C PRO A 192 3.93 18.06 1.11
N ASN A 193 3.87 17.47 -0.08
CA ASN A 193 3.39 18.12 -1.31
C ASN A 193 1.94 17.73 -1.66
N ASP A 194 1.21 17.03 -0.77
CA ASP A 194 -0.17 16.62 -1.02
C ASP A 194 -1.17 17.68 -0.54
N GLU A 195 -1.32 18.76 -1.34
CA GLU A 195 -2.27 19.84 -1.06
C GLU A 195 -3.73 19.38 -1.07
N GLU A 196 -4.09 18.40 -1.90
CA GLU A 196 -5.44 17.86 -1.99
C GLU A 196 -5.88 17.20 -0.67
N SER A 197 -4.97 16.51 0.01
CA SER A 197 -5.21 15.91 1.32
C SER A 197 -4.85 16.86 2.47
N LYS A 198 -4.45 18.11 2.21
CA LYS A 198 -3.91 19.04 3.21
C LYS A 198 -2.80 18.39 4.04
N HIS A 199 -1.88 17.70 3.36
CA HIS A 199 -0.75 16.96 3.94
C HIS A 199 -1.16 15.83 4.91
N CYS A 200 -2.45 15.52 5.01
CA CYS A 200 -2.98 14.46 5.87
C CYS A 200 -3.12 13.14 5.10
N ALA A 201 -2.97 12.04 5.82
CA ALA A 201 -3.30 10.71 5.33
C ALA A 201 -4.07 9.91 6.40
N THR A 202 -4.73 8.86 5.98
CA THR A 202 -5.29 7.84 6.88
C THR A 202 -4.29 6.70 7.03
N LEU A 203 -3.88 6.37 8.26
CA LEU A 203 -3.23 5.09 8.51
C LEU A 203 -4.28 3.99 8.41
N LEU A 204 -4.18 3.21 7.36
CA LEU A 204 -5.06 2.08 7.08
C LEU A 204 -4.38 0.77 7.43
N GLN A 205 -5.17 -0.18 7.89
CA GLN A 205 -4.71 -1.50 8.28
C GLN A 205 -5.73 -2.57 7.87
N TRP A 206 -5.23 -3.66 7.35
CA TRP A 206 -5.92 -4.94 7.24
C TRP A 206 -5.16 -5.97 8.09
N ASP A 207 -5.85 -6.67 8.98
CA ASP A 207 -5.25 -7.62 9.91
C ASP A 207 -5.26 -9.03 9.30
N ASN A 208 -4.10 -9.69 9.31
CA ASN A 208 -4.00 -11.10 8.97
C ASN A 208 -4.48 -11.93 10.16
N ILE A 209 -5.67 -12.48 10.07
CA ILE A 209 -6.27 -13.30 11.13
C ILE A 209 -5.56 -14.66 11.32
N TYR A 210 -4.73 -15.07 10.36
CA TYR A 210 -3.95 -16.31 10.41
C TYR A 210 -2.52 -16.09 10.93
N TYR A 211 -2.17 -14.85 11.28
CA TYR A 211 -0.83 -14.52 11.77
C TYR A 211 -0.48 -15.28 13.03
N GLN A 212 0.66 -15.98 12.98
CA GLN A 212 1.23 -16.69 14.12
C GLN A 212 2.50 -15.97 14.56
N PRO A 213 2.51 -15.32 15.75
CA PRO A 213 3.72 -14.72 16.27
C PRO A 213 4.83 -15.79 16.36
N GLN A 214 6.04 -15.45 15.92
CA GLN A 214 7.19 -16.32 16.21
C GLN A 214 7.35 -16.35 17.73
N THR A 215 7.01 -17.48 18.33
CA THR A 215 7.35 -17.72 19.72
C THR A 215 8.87 -17.86 19.80
N ASP A 216 9.52 -16.98 20.56
CA ASP A 216 10.88 -17.26 20.99
C ASP A 216 10.88 -18.68 21.53
N SER A 217 11.74 -19.55 20.98
CA SER A 217 11.89 -20.91 21.46
C SER A 217 12.26 -20.82 22.92
N TYR A 218 11.32 -21.10 23.81
CA TYR A 218 11.61 -21.26 25.22
C TYR A 218 12.64 -22.40 25.31
N VAL A 219 13.87 -22.06 25.65
CA VAL A 219 14.85 -23.03 26.08
C VAL A 219 14.26 -23.64 27.36
N ALA A 220 13.74 -24.85 27.27
CA ALA A 220 13.27 -25.58 28.42
C ALA A 220 14.49 -25.83 29.33
N VAL A 221 14.61 -25.02 30.40
CA VAL A 221 15.58 -25.27 31.45
C VAL A 221 15.12 -26.52 32.18
N SER A 222 15.70 -27.66 31.85
CA SER A 222 15.49 -28.89 32.62
C SER A 222 16.18 -28.69 33.98
N TYR A 223 15.38 -28.54 35.02
CA TYR A 223 15.84 -28.63 36.38
C TYR A 223 16.13 -30.11 36.66
N THR A 224 17.39 -30.50 36.60
CA THR A 224 17.87 -31.76 37.22
C THR A 224 17.78 -31.60 38.72
N HIS A 225 16.82 -32.25 39.35
CA HIS A 225 16.81 -32.40 40.80
C HIS A 225 18.05 -33.17 41.22
N LEU A 226 18.99 -32.50 41.87
CA LEU A 226 19.99 -33.15 42.67
C LEU A 226 19.30 -33.67 43.93
N THR A 227 19.05 -34.97 43.97
CA THR A 227 18.72 -35.67 45.21
C THR A 227 19.98 -35.83 46.03
N LEU A 228 19.97 -35.29 47.28
CA LEU A 228 20.92 -35.58 48.32
C LEU A 228 20.73 -37.01 48.89
#